data_97a3f06a3cabdcdf4c5a43cad381a34a
#
_entry.id   97a3f06a3cabdcdf4c5a43cad381a34a
#
_cell.length_a   1.000
_cell.length_b   1.000
_cell.length_c   1.000
_cell.angle_alpha   90.00
_cell.angle_beta   90.00
_cell.angle_gamma   90.00
#
_symmetry.space_group_name_H-M   'P 1'
#
loop_
_entity.id
_entity.type
_entity.pdbx_description
1 polymer ?
#
loop_
_entity_poly.entity_id
_entity_poly.type
_entity_poly.pdbx_seq_one_letter_code
_entity_poly.pdbx_strand_id
1 'polypeptide(L)'
;MVNPESIAAVRNKYQALKPVMDEKVRRCWAACEEVAIGWGGITVVSEATGISRPTIRAGIAEMQSSAPAAEEVLQRRSIRRVGGGRRCLSESDPTLLKDLQALLESSTRGDPQSPLRWSSKSTRHLADALRGQGHVVSHHTVARLLDALDYSLQGNRKTREGRSHPDRDAQFDHINQHVRAFQKRGQPVVSVETKKKEGIGDFKNAGREWHPKGEPEKVRSKDFPDQTLGKGIPYGVYDLSANTAWVSVGIDHDTAQLAVETLRRWWHHMGARVYPKAKELLVTADAGGSNGYRPRLWKVALQELADDIGLRISVCHFPPGTSKWNKIEHRMFCHITENWRGKPLVSRAVIVNLIGSTKTRTGLTIQAELDVNTYPIGIKVSDEELATVRIKKDKFHGD
;
A
#
# COMPACT_ATOMS: atom_id res chain seq x y z
N MET A 1 58.54 -20.80 -33.54
CA MET A 1 58.06 -21.95 -32.71
C MET A 1 57.35 -21.34 -31.47
N VAL A 2 56.22 -21.86 -31.07
CA VAL A 2 55.50 -21.41 -29.90
C VAL A 2 56.24 -21.91 -28.66
N ASN A 3 56.55 -21.02 -27.70
CA ASN A 3 57.30 -21.40 -26.50
C ASN A 3 56.40 -22.19 -25.54
N PRO A 4 56.72 -23.45 -25.16
CA PRO A 4 55.94 -24.26 -24.24
C PRO A 4 55.78 -23.64 -22.85
N GLU A 5 56.77 -22.89 -22.37
CA GLU A 5 56.73 -22.20 -21.09
C GLU A 5 55.67 -21.09 -21.07
N SER A 6 55.52 -20.37 -22.18
CA SER A 6 54.46 -19.35 -22.31
C SER A 6 53.08 -19.96 -22.29
N ILE A 7 52.86 -21.12 -22.91
CA ILE A 7 51.59 -21.85 -22.86
C ILE A 7 51.26 -22.28 -21.43
N ALA A 8 52.26 -22.82 -20.70
CA ALA A 8 52.05 -23.25 -19.31
C ALA A 8 51.72 -22.07 -18.38
N ALA A 9 52.39 -20.94 -18.52
CA ALA A 9 52.16 -19.74 -17.75
C ALA A 9 50.74 -19.18 -17.97
N VAL A 10 50.30 -19.06 -19.22
CA VAL A 10 48.96 -18.61 -19.58
C VAL A 10 47.87 -19.59 -19.07
N ARG A 11 48.12 -20.89 -19.18
CA ARG A 11 47.23 -21.93 -18.70
C ARG A 11 47.00 -21.84 -17.19
N ASN A 12 48.08 -21.68 -16.42
CA ASN A 12 48.00 -21.55 -14.96
C ASN A 12 47.20 -20.32 -14.54
N LYS A 13 47.44 -19.16 -15.13
CA LYS A 13 46.67 -17.94 -14.89
C LYS A 13 45.21 -18.13 -15.25
N TYR A 14 44.92 -18.74 -16.40
CA TYR A 14 43.52 -18.98 -16.83
C TYR A 14 42.76 -19.91 -15.89
N GLN A 15 43.37 -21.00 -15.47
CA GLN A 15 42.76 -21.95 -14.56
C GLN A 15 42.41 -21.33 -13.21
N ALA A 16 43.31 -20.47 -12.69
CA ALA A 16 43.08 -19.76 -11.43
C ALA A 16 41.90 -18.77 -11.53
N LEU A 17 41.71 -18.09 -12.64
CA LEU A 17 40.69 -17.07 -12.82
C LEU A 17 39.39 -17.56 -13.45
N LYS A 18 39.40 -18.69 -14.16
CA LYS A 18 38.25 -19.25 -14.88
C LYS A 18 36.97 -19.36 -14.03
N PRO A 19 37.00 -19.75 -12.73
CA PRO A 19 35.80 -19.86 -11.91
C PRO A 19 35.07 -18.54 -11.70
N VAL A 20 35.76 -17.39 -11.74
CA VAL A 20 35.23 -16.07 -11.47
C VAL A 20 34.98 -15.24 -12.73
N MET A 21 35.37 -15.75 -13.91
CA MET A 21 35.21 -15.09 -15.20
C MET A 21 33.90 -15.46 -15.88
N ASP A 22 33.09 -14.49 -16.27
CA ASP A 22 32.01 -14.65 -17.25
C ASP A 22 32.56 -14.66 -18.70
N GLU A 23 31.68 -14.88 -19.68
CA GLU A 23 32.03 -14.93 -21.10
C GLU A 23 32.73 -13.65 -21.61
N LYS A 24 32.26 -12.49 -21.16
CA LYS A 24 32.85 -11.19 -21.54
C LYS A 24 34.23 -11.03 -20.93
N VAL A 25 34.38 -11.28 -19.66
CA VAL A 25 35.68 -11.17 -18.95
C VAL A 25 36.70 -12.15 -19.52
N ARG A 26 36.29 -13.40 -19.83
CA ARG A 26 37.17 -14.37 -20.48
C ARG A 26 37.68 -13.86 -21.83
N ARG A 27 36.84 -13.27 -22.65
CA ARG A 27 37.19 -12.75 -23.96
C ARG A 27 38.13 -11.56 -23.85
N CYS A 28 37.86 -10.62 -22.95
CA CYS A 28 38.73 -9.47 -22.69
C CYS A 28 40.07 -9.90 -22.12
N TRP A 29 40.08 -10.81 -21.14
CA TRP A 29 41.33 -11.33 -20.56
C TRP A 29 42.20 -12.04 -21.60
N ALA A 30 41.60 -12.87 -22.47
CA ALA A 30 42.31 -13.57 -23.52
C ALA A 30 42.93 -12.57 -24.55
N ALA A 31 42.26 -11.47 -24.82
CA ALA A 31 42.76 -10.40 -25.65
C ALA A 31 43.95 -9.64 -24.98
N CYS A 32 43.86 -9.37 -23.67
CA CYS A 32 44.93 -8.76 -22.90
C CYS A 32 46.21 -9.64 -22.90
N GLU A 33 46.08 -10.95 -22.65
CA GLU A 33 47.21 -11.89 -22.66
C GLU A 33 47.84 -11.99 -24.06
N GLU A 34 47.00 -11.96 -25.11
CA GLU A 34 47.53 -11.94 -26.51
C GLU A 34 48.35 -10.69 -26.79
N VAL A 35 47.86 -9.50 -26.46
CA VAL A 35 48.57 -8.23 -26.65
C VAL A 35 49.87 -8.21 -25.86
N ALA A 36 49.89 -8.77 -24.65
CA ALA A 36 51.08 -8.84 -23.82
C ALA A 36 52.17 -9.78 -24.39
N ILE A 37 51.76 -10.88 -25.05
CA ILE A 37 52.70 -11.84 -25.68
C ILE A 37 53.20 -11.33 -27.03
N GLY A 38 52.36 -10.62 -27.76
CA GLY A 38 52.68 -10.09 -29.08
C GLY A 38 52.68 -11.19 -30.17
N TRP A 39 53.71 -11.26 -30.98
CA TRP A 39 53.75 -12.16 -32.14
C TRP A 39 53.55 -13.63 -31.74
N GLY A 40 52.55 -14.28 -32.32
CA GLY A 40 52.14 -15.65 -31.98
C GLY A 40 51.21 -15.81 -30.78
N GLY A 41 50.88 -14.71 -30.09
CA GLY A 41 50.06 -14.70 -28.86
C GLY A 41 48.69 -15.36 -29.04
N ILE A 42 47.98 -15.15 -30.16
CA ILE A 42 46.69 -15.80 -30.46
C ILE A 42 46.83 -17.34 -30.39
N THR A 43 47.91 -17.90 -30.91
CA THR A 43 48.10 -19.35 -30.88
C THR A 43 48.39 -19.84 -29.46
N VAL A 44 49.27 -19.17 -28.72
CA VAL A 44 49.62 -19.47 -27.34
C VAL A 44 48.38 -19.44 -26.46
N VAL A 45 47.59 -18.37 -26.52
CA VAL A 45 46.36 -18.20 -25.69
C VAL A 45 45.31 -19.22 -26.09
N SER A 46 45.13 -19.50 -27.38
CA SER A 46 44.16 -20.50 -27.83
C SER A 46 44.50 -21.91 -27.34
N GLU A 47 45.76 -22.32 -27.42
CA GLU A 47 46.27 -23.63 -26.96
C GLU A 47 46.23 -23.74 -25.42
N ALA A 48 46.53 -22.67 -24.71
CA ALA A 48 46.54 -22.64 -23.26
C ALA A 48 45.14 -22.73 -22.65
N THR A 49 44.13 -22.05 -23.26
CA THR A 49 42.81 -21.80 -22.68
C THR A 49 41.67 -22.58 -23.31
N GLY A 50 41.86 -23.07 -24.57
CA GLY A 50 40.80 -23.64 -25.40
C GLY A 50 39.84 -22.59 -26.00
N ILE A 51 40.08 -21.30 -25.81
CA ILE A 51 39.30 -20.22 -26.43
C ILE A 51 39.60 -20.15 -27.92
N SER A 52 38.54 -20.08 -28.73
CA SER A 52 38.72 -20.08 -30.19
C SER A 52 39.46 -18.80 -30.67
N ARG A 53 40.32 -18.93 -31.68
CA ARG A 53 41.05 -17.81 -32.29
C ARG A 53 40.13 -16.66 -32.75
N PRO A 54 38.93 -16.90 -33.36
CA PRO A 54 37.98 -15.85 -33.67
C PRO A 54 37.47 -15.10 -32.43
N THR A 55 37.27 -15.79 -31.30
CA THR A 55 36.84 -15.17 -30.03
C THR A 55 37.93 -14.25 -29.48
N ILE A 56 39.18 -14.66 -29.52
CA ILE A 56 40.34 -13.83 -29.12
C ILE A 56 40.43 -12.59 -30.00
N ARG A 57 40.36 -12.73 -31.33
CA ARG A 57 40.37 -11.59 -32.27
C ARG A 57 39.21 -10.63 -32.04
N ALA A 58 38.02 -11.15 -31.71
CA ALA A 58 36.88 -10.34 -31.36
C ALA A 58 37.12 -9.50 -30.08
N GLY A 59 37.77 -10.08 -29.07
CA GLY A 59 38.19 -9.37 -27.86
C GLY A 59 39.21 -8.26 -28.14
N ILE A 60 40.20 -8.51 -29.03
CA ILE A 60 41.19 -7.49 -29.45
C ILE A 60 40.48 -6.32 -30.13
N ALA A 61 39.56 -6.60 -31.07
CA ALA A 61 38.79 -5.57 -31.74
C ALA A 61 37.92 -4.76 -30.78
N GLU A 62 37.36 -5.42 -29.76
CA GLU A 62 36.62 -4.73 -28.71
C GLU A 62 37.49 -3.79 -27.90
N MET A 63 38.69 -4.19 -27.53
CA MET A 63 39.63 -3.36 -26.79
C MET A 63 40.12 -2.15 -27.60
N GLN A 64 40.35 -2.35 -28.90
CA GLN A 64 40.81 -1.28 -29.80
C GLN A 64 39.71 -0.28 -30.16
N SER A 65 38.45 -0.69 -30.18
CA SER A 65 37.31 0.18 -30.48
C SER A 65 36.84 1.02 -29.27
N SER A 66 37.36 0.76 -28.09
CA SER A 66 36.87 1.32 -26.82
C SER A 66 37.71 2.49 -26.28
N ALA A 67 38.13 3.40 -27.14
CA ALA A 67 38.75 4.65 -26.70
C ALA A 67 37.73 5.80 -26.64
N PRO A 68 36.74 6.04 -26.03
CA PRO A 68 36.46 6.69 -24.75
C PRO A 68 35.38 6.04 -23.87
N ALA A 69 34.99 4.84 -24.13
CA ALA A 69 33.85 4.19 -23.50
C ALA A 69 34.23 3.21 -22.37
N ALA A 70 35.40 3.29 -21.76
CA ALA A 70 35.81 2.37 -20.68
C ALA A 70 34.85 2.46 -19.47
N GLU A 71 34.32 3.63 -19.13
CA GLU A 71 33.32 3.81 -18.06
C GLU A 71 31.95 3.28 -18.45
N GLU A 72 31.50 3.44 -19.69
CA GLU A 72 30.22 2.92 -20.18
C GLU A 72 30.20 1.39 -20.28
N VAL A 73 31.37 0.79 -20.64
CA VAL A 73 31.52 -0.67 -20.75
C VAL A 73 31.48 -1.36 -19.38
N LEU A 74 31.99 -0.73 -18.33
CA LEU A 74 31.92 -1.22 -16.94
C LEU A 74 30.50 -1.12 -16.36
N GLN A 75 29.70 -0.15 -16.80
CA GLN A 75 28.31 0.03 -16.35
C GLN A 75 27.32 -0.89 -17.06
N ARG A 76 27.62 -1.45 -18.22
CA ARG A 76 26.71 -2.39 -18.91
C ARG A 76 26.73 -3.75 -18.22
N ARG A 77 25.68 -4.03 -17.47
CA ARG A 77 25.40 -5.36 -16.86
C ARG A 77 25.22 -6.51 -17.87
N SER A 78 25.17 -6.23 -19.17
CA SER A 78 24.95 -7.24 -20.21
C SER A 78 26.25 -7.94 -20.57
N ILE A 79 26.31 -9.27 -20.36
CA ILE A 79 27.44 -10.15 -20.71
C ILE A 79 27.60 -10.29 -22.24
N ARG A 80 26.46 -10.19 -22.97
CA ARG A 80 26.43 -10.36 -24.44
C ARG A 80 26.40 -9.02 -25.16
N ARG A 81 26.95 -8.98 -26.37
CA ARG A 81 26.83 -7.83 -27.26
C ARG A 81 25.37 -7.51 -27.56
N VAL A 82 25.05 -6.25 -27.82
CA VAL A 82 23.76 -5.81 -28.35
C VAL A 82 23.48 -6.58 -29.64
N GLY A 83 22.30 -7.24 -29.73
CA GLY A 83 21.97 -8.13 -30.86
C GLY A 83 22.48 -9.58 -30.73
N GLY A 84 23.35 -9.90 -29.78
CA GLY A 84 23.88 -11.24 -29.52
C GLY A 84 22.98 -12.10 -28.63
N GLY A 85 21.76 -12.32 -29.02
CA GLY A 85 20.80 -13.14 -28.26
C GLY A 85 19.78 -13.81 -29.18
N ARG A 86 18.85 -14.59 -28.61
CA ARG A 86 17.69 -15.06 -29.34
C ARG A 86 16.87 -13.84 -29.77
N ARG A 87 16.55 -13.70 -31.05
CA ARG A 87 15.68 -12.63 -31.58
C ARG A 87 14.36 -12.58 -30.80
N CYS A 88 13.86 -11.36 -30.57
CA CYS A 88 12.55 -11.21 -29.97
C CYS A 88 11.48 -11.93 -30.82
N LEU A 89 10.53 -12.57 -30.16
CA LEU A 89 9.47 -13.31 -30.87
C LEU A 89 8.64 -12.36 -31.76
N SER A 90 8.48 -11.10 -31.36
CA SER A 90 7.85 -10.05 -32.18
C SER A 90 8.60 -9.70 -33.48
N GLU A 91 9.90 -9.99 -33.55
CA GLU A 91 10.70 -9.82 -34.79
C GLU A 91 10.62 -11.04 -35.70
N SER A 92 10.45 -12.23 -35.11
CA SER A 92 10.34 -13.50 -35.87
C SER A 92 8.92 -13.85 -36.26
N ASP A 93 7.92 -13.24 -35.63
CA ASP A 93 6.50 -13.42 -35.87
C ASP A 93 5.81 -12.04 -35.95
N PRO A 94 5.75 -11.46 -37.17
CA PRO A 94 5.30 -10.07 -37.36
C PRO A 94 3.79 -9.88 -37.11
N THR A 95 2.99 -10.94 -37.13
CA THR A 95 1.55 -10.86 -36.89
C THR A 95 1.19 -10.98 -35.41
N LEU A 96 2.10 -11.52 -34.57
CA LEU A 96 1.85 -11.80 -33.17
C LEU A 96 1.35 -10.58 -32.36
N LEU A 97 1.97 -9.42 -32.55
CA LEU A 97 1.57 -8.19 -31.84
C LEU A 97 0.19 -7.70 -32.28
N LYS A 98 -0.08 -7.75 -33.58
CA LYS A 98 -1.37 -7.35 -34.16
C LYS A 98 -2.50 -8.25 -33.65
N ASP A 99 -2.26 -9.57 -33.63
CA ASP A 99 -3.26 -10.53 -33.20
C ASP A 99 -3.46 -10.47 -31.66
N LEU A 100 -2.42 -10.20 -30.90
CA LEU A 100 -2.55 -9.88 -29.47
C LEU A 100 -3.39 -8.63 -29.23
N GLN A 101 -3.16 -7.56 -29.99
CA GLN A 101 -3.97 -6.33 -29.90
C GLN A 101 -5.43 -6.57 -30.27
N ALA A 102 -5.71 -7.34 -31.33
CA ALA A 102 -7.06 -7.71 -31.72
C ALA A 102 -7.78 -8.53 -30.64
N LEU A 103 -7.08 -9.47 -30.00
CA LEU A 103 -7.61 -10.22 -28.85
C LEU A 103 -7.88 -9.33 -27.64
N LEU A 104 -7.07 -8.31 -27.41
CA LEU A 104 -7.29 -7.32 -26.37
C LEU A 104 -8.52 -6.45 -26.71
N GLU A 105 -8.64 -5.97 -27.92
CA GLU A 105 -9.79 -5.14 -28.38
C GLU A 105 -11.12 -5.90 -28.26
N SER A 106 -11.17 -7.15 -28.67
CA SER A 106 -12.37 -7.99 -28.57
C SER A 106 -12.80 -8.29 -27.13
N SER A 107 -11.86 -8.26 -26.17
CA SER A 107 -12.08 -8.54 -24.75
C SER A 107 -11.99 -7.30 -23.86
N THR A 108 -11.73 -6.15 -24.48
CA THR A 108 -11.58 -4.88 -23.77
C THR A 108 -12.96 -4.35 -23.41
N ARG A 109 -13.15 -4.04 -22.15
CA ARG A 109 -14.29 -3.27 -21.67
C ARG A 109 -13.92 -1.80 -21.72
N GLY A 110 -14.66 -1.02 -22.48
CA GLY A 110 -14.50 0.43 -22.52
C GLY A 110 -15.41 1.10 -21.49
N ASP A 111 -14.95 2.19 -20.92
CA ASP A 111 -15.83 3.15 -20.26
C ASP A 111 -16.48 4.01 -21.37
N PRO A 112 -17.81 4.06 -21.46
CA PRO A 112 -18.48 4.87 -22.49
C PRO A 112 -18.19 6.38 -22.35
N GLN A 113 -17.62 6.82 -21.22
CA GLN A 113 -17.27 8.22 -20.94
C GLN A 113 -15.75 8.50 -20.96
N SER A 114 -14.91 7.49 -21.19
CA SER A 114 -13.45 7.63 -21.15
C SER A 114 -12.77 6.68 -22.13
N PRO A 115 -11.65 7.07 -22.77
CA PRO A 115 -10.86 6.21 -23.64
C PRO A 115 -10.08 5.12 -22.90
N LEU A 116 -10.37 4.87 -21.63
CA LEU A 116 -9.74 3.83 -20.82
C LEU A 116 -10.08 2.43 -21.37
N ARG A 117 -9.02 1.64 -21.64
CA ARG A 117 -9.12 0.25 -22.11
C ARG A 117 -8.52 -0.70 -21.07
N TRP A 118 -9.19 -1.82 -20.81
CA TRP A 118 -8.66 -2.91 -19.97
C TRP A 118 -9.15 -4.27 -20.47
N SER A 119 -8.33 -5.30 -20.28
CA SER A 119 -8.68 -6.67 -20.64
C SER A 119 -8.96 -7.50 -19.37
N SER A 120 -10.03 -8.29 -19.41
CA SER A 120 -10.39 -9.24 -18.36
C SER A 120 -9.75 -10.63 -18.56
N LYS A 121 -9.05 -10.87 -19.67
CA LYS A 121 -8.40 -12.16 -19.95
C LYS A 121 -7.07 -12.29 -19.21
N SER A 122 -6.80 -13.46 -18.64
CA SER A 122 -5.49 -13.77 -18.08
C SER A 122 -4.45 -13.96 -19.18
N THR A 123 -3.17 -13.74 -18.88
CA THR A 123 -2.06 -13.99 -19.81
C THR A 123 -2.02 -15.43 -20.33
N ARG A 124 -2.53 -16.41 -19.54
CA ARG A 124 -2.66 -17.79 -19.96
C ARG A 124 -3.72 -17.95 -21.04
N HIS A 125 -4.91 -17.40 -20.82
CA HIS A 125 -5.99 -17.42 -21.82
C HIS A 125 -5.59 -16.68 -23.10
N LEU A 126 -4.86 -15.56 -23.03
CA LEU A 126 -4.34 -14.87 -24.19
C LEU A 126 -3.31 -15.72 -24.94
N ALA A 127 -2.42 -16.42 -24.21
CA ALA A 127 -1.45 -17.33 -24.82
C ALA A 127 -2.14 -18.52 -25.50
N ASP A 128 -3.19 -19.08 -24.91
CA ASP A 128 -3.96 -20.19 -25.49
C ASP A 128 -4.70 -19.73 -26.75
N ALA A 129 -5.30 -18.55 -26.73
CA ALA A 129 -5.97 -17.98 -27.90
C ALA A 129 -4.99 -17.70 -29.06
N LEU A 130 -3.81 -17.17 -28.77
CA LEU A 130 -2.75 -16.94 -29.75
C LEU A 130 -2.22 -18.25 -30.33
N ARG A 131 -2.07 -19.30 -29.50
CA ARG A 131 -1.69 -20.63 -30.01
C ARG A 131 -2.77 -21.21 -30.93
N GLY A 132 -4.06 -20.99 -30.64
CA GLY A 132 -5.15 -21.33 -31.53
C GLY A 132 -5.12 -20.62 -32.88
N GLN A 133 -4.44 -19.46 -32.95
CA GLN A 133 -4.19 -18.68 -34.17
C GLN A 133 -2.86 -19.06 -34.87
N GLY A 134 -2.13 -20.05 -34.37
CA GLY A 134 -0.88 -20.56 -34.95
C GLY A 134 0.42 -19.98 -34.37
N HIS A 135 0.35 -19.11 -33.36
CA HIS A 135 1.55 -18.55 -32.73
C HIS A 135 2.15 -19.49 -31.69
N VAL A 136 3.48 -19.60 -31.64
CA VAL A 136 4.20 -20.38 -30.61
C VAL A 136 4.61 -19.44 -29.48
N VAL A 137 3.71 -19.19 -28.53
CA VAL A 137 3.92 -18.21 -27.47
C VAL A 137 3.61 -18.77 -26.08
N SER A 138 4.41 -18.38 -25.07
CA SER A 138 4.16 -18.68 -23.66
C SER A 138 3.44 -17.52 -22.98
N HIS A 139 2.76 -17.81 -21.86
CA HIS A 139 2.12 -16.77 -21.06
C HIS A 139 3.09 -15.74 -20.46
N HIS A 140 4.35 -16.14 -20.22
CA HIS A 140 5.42 -15.20 -19.83
C HIS A 140 5.78 -14.25 -20.98
N THR A 141 5.82 -14.77 -22.22
CA THR A 141 6.06 -13.93 -23.40
C THR A 141 4.91 -12.96 -23.62
N VAL A 142 3.65 -13.42 -23.44
CA VAL A 142 2.48 -12.54 -23.52
C VAL A 142 2.54 -11.43 -22.46
N ALA A 143 2.96 -11.73 -21.21
CA ALA A 143 3.12 -10.70 -20.19
C ALA A 143 4.15 -9.63 -20.58
N ARG A 144 5.29 -10.04 -21.19
CA ARG A 144 6.29 -9.10 -21.70
C ARG A 144 5.82 -8.28 -22.90
N LEU A 145 5.01 -8.87 -23.77
CA LEU A 145 4.41 -8.15 -24.90
C LEU A 145 3.37 -7.14 -24.42
N LEU A 146 2.59 -7.48 -23.40
CA LEU A 146 1.64 -6.55 -22.76
C LEU A 146 2.39 -5.35 -22.13
N ASP A 147 3.48 -5.60 -21.43
CA ASP A 147 4.34 -4.56 -20.87
C ASP A 147 4.93 -3.65 -21.96
N ALA A 148 5.40 -4.23 -23.06
CA ALA A 148 5.86 -3.48 -24.23
C ALA A 148 4.77 -2.67 -24.95
N LEU A 149 3.50 -3.01 -24.74
CA LEU A 149 2.31 -2.28 -25.20
C LEU A 149 1.74 -1.33 -24.13
N ASP A 150 2.49 -1.01 -23.07
CA ASP A 150 2.09 -0.18 -21.92
C ASP A 150 0.91 -0.72 -21.11
N TYR A 151 0.68 -2.04 -21.13
CA TYR A 151 -0.28 -2.68 -20.25
C TYR A 151 0.39 -3.24 -19.02
N SER A 152 -0.12 -2.88 -17.84
CA SER A 152 0.28 -3.46 -16.56
C SER A 152 -0.92 -3.79 -15.69
N LEU A 153 -0.74 -4.70 -14.72
CA LEU A 153 -1.80 -5.02 -13.76
C LEU A 153 -2.01 -3.83 -12.83
N GLN A 154 -3.19 -3.20 -12.94
CA GLN A 154 -3.58 -2.05 -12.13
C GLN A 154 -4.73 -2.42 -11.19
N GLY A 155 -4.57 -2.07 -9.92
CA GLY A 155 -5.69 -2.08 -8.97
C GLY A 155 -6.51 -0.79 -9.07
N ASN A 156 -7.78 -0.85 -8.65
CA ASN A 156 -8.60 0.34 -8.55
C ASN A 156 -7.95 1.36 -7.60
N ARG A 157 -7.75 2.58 -8.09
CA ARG A 157 -7.19 3.68 -7.32
C ARG A 157 -8.30 4.66 -6.92
N LYS A 158 -8.47 4.88 -5.63
CA LYS A 158 -9.40 5.89 -5.11
C LYS A 158 -8.82 7.31 -5.34
N THR A 159 -9.13 7.91 -6.48
CA THR A 159 -8.65 9.26 -6.85
C THR A 159 -9.76 10.27 -7.03
N ARG A 160 -10.99 9.81 -7.28
CA ARG A 160 -12.14 10.69 -7.47
C ARG A 160 -12.65 11.12 -6.10
N GLU A 161 -12.52 12.40 -5.79
CA GLU A 161 -13.14 13.03 -4.63
C GLU A 161 -14.50 13.57 -5.05
N GLY A 162 -15.44 13.69 -4.09
CA GLY A 162 -16.72 14.34 -4.30
C GLY A 162 -16.56 15.82 -4.73
N ARG A 163 -17.68 16.54 -4.86
CA ARG A 163 -17.65 17.97 -5.22
C ARG A 163 -16.74 18.73 -4.27
N SER A 164 -15.78 19.45 -4.82
CA SER A 164 -14.92 20.35 -4.06
C SER A 164 -15.72 21.61 -3.71
N HIS A 165 -15.77 21.97 -2.42
CA HIS A 165 -16.30 23.26 -2.01
C HIS A 165 -15.23 24.34 -2.23
N PRO A 166 -15.57 25.56 -2.69
CA PRO A 166 -14.60 26.65 -2.88
C PRO A 166 -13.76 26.92 -1.62
N ASP A 167 -14.37 26.89 -0.44
CA ASP A 167 -13.72 27.20 0.84
C ASP A 167 -13.04 25.99 1.49
N ARG A 168 -12.86 24.90 0.76
CA ARG A 168 -12.28 23.66 1.31
C ARG A 168 -10.94 23.88 2.00
N ASP A 169 -10.03 24.61 1.36
CA ASP A 169 -8.70 24.89 1.89
C ASP A 169 -8.79 25.81 3.11
N ALA A 170 -9.66 26.84 3.06
CA ALA A 170 -9.92 27.71 4.19
C ALA A 170 -10.49 26.95 5.41
N GLN A 171 -11.35 25.94 5.18
CA GLN A 171 -11.85 25.07 6.26
C GLN A 171 -10.72 24.26 6.89
N PHE A 172 -9.81 23.69 6.11
CA PHE A 172 -8.64 22.98 6.64
C PHE A 172 -7.72 23.92 7.43
N ASP A 173 -7.48 25.14 6.96
CA ASP A 173 -6.67 26.12 7.66
C ASP A 173 -7.31 26.52 8.99
N HIS A 174 -8.62 26.75 9.01
CA HIS A 174 -9.38 27.04 10.23
C HIS A 174 -9.25 25.90 11.24
N ILE A 175 -9.49 24.64 10.84
CA ILE A 175 -9.33 23.46 11.71
C ILE A 175 -7.89 23.37 12.26
N ASN A 176 -6.88 23.54 11.40
CA ASN A 176 -5.48 23.48 11.80
C ASN A 176 -5.11 24.59 12.79
N GLN A 177 -5.65 25.81 12.63
CA GLN A 177 -5.45 26.92 13.57
C GLN A 177 -6.04 26.58 14.94
N HIS A 178 -7.27 26.05 14.99
CA HIS A 178 -7.91 25.59 16.23
C HIS A 178 -7.12 24.48 16.91
N VAL A 179 -6.69 23.45 16.18
CA VAL A 179 -5.86 22.37 16.69
C VAL A 179 -4.59 22.92 17.35
N ARG A 180 -3.85 23.76 16.65
CA ARG A 180 -2.62 24.38 17.18
C ARG A 180 -2.88 25.27 18.42
N ALA A 181 -3.97 26.03 18.41
CA ALA A 181 -4.35 26.88 19.53
C ALA A 181 -4.69 26.08 20.79
N PHE A 182 -5.43 24.96 20.67
CA PHE A 182 -5.74 24.06 21.77
C PHE A 182 -4.47 23.39 22.31
N GLN A 183 -3.64 22.84 21.43
CA GLN A 183 -2.37 22.21 21.80
C GLN A 183 -1.44 23.21 22.53
N LYS A 184 -1.33 24.43 22.04
CA LYS A 184 -0.51 25.49 22.68
C LYS A 184 -0.98 25.82 24.10
N ARG A 185 -2.29 25.71 24.37
CA ARG A 185 -2.87 25.91 25.72
C ARG A 185 -2.85 24.64 26.57
N GLY A 186 -2.26 23.54 26.10
CA GLY A 186 -2.26 22.26 26.81
C GLY A 186 -3.65 21.63 26.94
N GLN A 187 -4.57 21.99 26.06
CA GLN A 187 -5.91 21.39 26.04
C GLN A 187 -5.95 20.18 25.10
N PRO A 188 -6.74 19.14 25.44
CA PRO A 188 -6.86 17.93 24.63
C PRO A 188 -7.44 18.22 23.23
N VAL A 189 -6.88 17.56 22.23
CA VAL A 189 -7.36 17.55 20.86
C VAL A 189 -7.47 16.13 20.39
N VAL A 190 -8.68 15.68 20.06
CA VAL A 190 -8.92 14.32 19.59
C VAL A 190 -9.47 14.29 18.17
N SER A 191 -9.14 13.22 17.46
CA SER A 191 -9.72 12.87 16.17
C SER A 191 -10.59 11.64 16.36
N VAL A 192 -11.83 11.69 15.90
CA VAL A 192 -12.79 10.60 16.10
C VAL A 192 -13.35 10.08 14.78
N GLU A 193 -13.62 8.79 14.71
CA GLU A 193 -14.25 8.16 13.55
C GLU A 193 -14.63 6.69 13.86
N THR A 194 -15.58 6.16 13.09
CA THR A 194 -15.87 4.74 13.03
C THR A 194 -14.96 4.06 12.03
N LYS A 195 -14.17 3.07 12.49
CA LYS A 195 -13.48 2.19 11.56
C LYS A 195 -14.51 1.35 10.79
N LYS A 196 -14.16 0.96 9.56
CA LYS A 196 -14.98 0.01 8.79
C LYS A 196 -15.51 -1.11 9.69
N LYS A 197 -16.82 -1.35 9.65
CA LYS A 197 -17.48 -2.43 10.37
C LYS A 197 -17.01 -3.77 9.85
N GLU A 198 -16.56 -4.65 10.73
CA GLU A 198 -16.00 -5.94 10.37
C GLU A 198 -17.01 -7.05 10.66
N GLY A 199 -17.22 -7.95 9.69
CA GLY A 199 -17.99 -9.17 9.89
C GLY A 199 -17.25 -10.10 10.85
N ILE A 200 -17.98 -10.69 11.81
CA ILE A 200 -17.41 -11.67 12.73
C ILE A 200 -17.63 -13.05 12.16
N GLY A 201 -16.56 -13.82 12.09
CA GLY A 201 -16.60 -15.18 11.56
C GLY A 201 -15.25 -15.64 11.03
N ASP A 202 -15.22 -16.91 10.67
CA ASP A 202 -14.07 -17.53 10.05
C ASP A 202 -13.99 -17.15 8.56
N PHE A 203 -13.77 -15.87 8.29
CA PHE A 203 -13.70 -15.29 6.96
C PHE A 203 -12.28 -14.93 6.57
N LYS A 204 -12.01 -14.96 5.27
CA LYS A 204 -10.71 -14.51 4.74
C LYS A 204 -10.53 -13.02 4.97
N ASN A 205 -9.53 -12.67 5.78
CA ASN A 205 -9.09 -11.29 5.90
C ASN A 205 -7.96 -10.98 4.91
N ALA A 206 -7.89 -9.74 4.45
CA ALA A 206 -6.85 -9.30 3.52
C ALA A 206 -5.46 -9.36 4.16
N GLY A 207 -4.45 -9.76 3.38
CA GLY A 207 -3.08 -9.84 3.83
C GLY A 207 -2.53 -11.26 3.86
N ARG A 208 -1.34 -11.41 4.45
CA ARG A 208 -0.63 -12.70 4.57
C ARG A 208 0.12 -12.72 5.89
N GLU A 209 0.17 -13.90 6.51
CA GLU A 209 1.01 -14.20 7.66
C GLU A 209 2.00 -15.31 7.34
N TRP A 210 3.02 -15.43 8.17
CA TRP A 210 3.97 -16.52 8.07
C TRP A 210 3.39 -17.77 8.73
N HIS A 211 3.20 -18.83 7.90
CA HIS A 211 2.84 -20.17 8.30
C HIS A 211 3.83 -21.16 7.72
N PRO A 212 3.94 -22.39 8.23
CA PRO A 212 4.66 -23.47 7.58
C PRO A 212 4.23 -23.61 6.12
N LYS A 213 5.16 -23.92 5.24
CA LYS A 213 4.88 -24.02 3.80
C LYS A 213 3.87 -25.11 3.53
N GLY A 214 2.74 -24.75 2.92
CA GLY A 214 1.65 -25.66 2.60
C GLY A 214 0.58 -25.80 3.69
N GLU A 215 0.73 -25.09 4.82
CA GLU A 215 -0.20 -25.11 5.96
C GLU A 215 -0.81 -23.72 6.23
N PRO A 216 -1.55 -23.14 5.29
CA PRO A 216 -2.23 -21.87 5.54
C PRO A 216 -3.39 -22.07 6.52
N GLU A 217 -3.71 -21.04 7.30
CA GLU A 217 -4.94 -21.00 8.07
C GLU A 217 -6.15 -21.16 7.14
N LYS A 218 -6.99 -22.17 7.41
CA LYS A 218 -8.14 -22.52 6.58
C LYS A 218 -9.35 -21.74 7.09
N VAL A 219 -10.03 -21.06 6.17
CA VAL A 219 -11.22 -20.25 6.44
C VAL A 219 -12.38 -20.73 5.57
N ARG A 220 -13.59 -20.24 5.83
CA ARG A 220 -14.79 -20.56 5.04
C ARG A 220 -14.57 -20.18 3.56
N SER A 221 -15.07 -21.03 2.67
CA SER A 221 -15.00 -20.80 1.22
C SER A 221 -15.93 -19.67 0.73
N LYS A 222 -16.92 -19.29 1.55
CA LYS A 222 -17.91 -18.25 1.28
C LYS A 222 -18.12 -17.37 2.51
N ASP A 223 -18.14 -16.07 2.32
CA ASP A 223 -18.25 -15.06 3.36
C ASP A 223 -19.75 -14.71 3.64
N PHE A 224 -20.59 -15.70 3.91
CA PHE A 224 -21.97 -15.43 4.34
C PHE A 224 -21.98 -14.90 5.77
N PRO A 225 -22.55 -13.68 5.98
CA PRO A 225 -22.66 -13.13 7.33
C PRO A 225 -23.42 -14.06 8.26
N ASP A 226 -22.85 -14.32 9.42
CA ASP A 226 -23.53 -15.01 10.49
C ASP A 226 -24.34 -13.99 11.28
N GLN A 227 -25.66 -14.12 11.25
CA GLN A 227 -26.56 -13.20 11.93
C GLN A 227 -26.45 -13.27 13.46
N THR A 228 -26.02 -14.41 14.00
CA THR A 228 -25.86 -14.61 15.46
C THR A 228 -24.57 -13.95 15.98
N LEU A 229 -23.51 -13.99 15.19
CA LEU A 229 -22.24 -13.35 15.52
C LEU A 229 -22.24 -11.84 15.23
N GLY A 230 -23.01 -11.42 14.21
CA GLY A 230 -23.18 -10.02 13.85
C GLY A 230 -21.90 -9.35 13.33
N LYS A 231 -21.69 -8.12 13.75
CA LYS A 231 -20.52 -7.30 13.35
C LYS A 231 -19.82 -6.72 14.57
N GLY A 232 -18.55 -6.46 14.44
CA GLY A 232 -17.82 -5.58 15.32
C GLY A 232 -17.80 -4.16 14.74
N ILE A 233 -18.10 -3.16 15.57
CA ILE A 233 -18.17 -1.74 15.19
C ILE A 233 -17.10 -1.00 15.99
N PRO A 234 -15.84 -0.92 15.51
CA PRO A 234 -14.81 -0.20 16.24
C PRO A 234 -15.01 1.31 16.05
N TYR A 235 -15.32 2.01 17.11
CA TYR A 235 -15.31 3.47 17.15
C TYR A 235 -14.06 3.95 17.89
N GLY A 236 -13.29 4.85 17.28
CA GLY A 236 -12.00 5.28 17.78
C GLY A 236 -11.96 6.74 18.23
N VAL A 237 -11.19 7.00 19.28
CA VAL A 237 -10.78 8.33 19.74
C VAL A 237 -9.25 8.35 19.77
N TYR A 238 -8.63 9.15 18.92
CA TYR A 238 -7.18 9.31 18.84
C TYR A 238 -6.76 10.68 19.36
N ASP A 239 -5.94 10.70 20.41
CA ASP A 239 -5.34 11.91 20.96
C ASP A 239 -4.14 12.35 20.12
N LEU A 240 -4.26 13.54 19.50
CA LEU A 240 -3.25 14.06 18.59
C LEU A 240 -1.94 14.44 19.29
N SER A 241 -2.01 14.82 20.55
CA SER A 241 -0.85 15.31 21.31
C SER A 241 -0.15 14.19 22.05
N ALA A 242 -0.90 13.31 22.71
CA ALA A 242 -0.36 12.19 23.48
C ALA A 242 0.04 11.00 22.62
N ASN A 243 -0.41 10.95 21.34
CA ASN A 243 -0.23 9.80 20.44
C ASN A 243 -0.76 8.49 21.07
N THR A 244 -1.90 8.58 21.75
CA THR A 244 -2.59 7.46 22.37
C THR A 244 -4.02 7.37 21.84
N ALA A 245 -4.65 6.22 21.99
CA ALA A 245 -6.00 6.06 21.48
C ALA A 245 -6.84 5.12 22.35
N TRP A 246 -8.14 5.34 22.29
CA TRP A 246 -9.18 4.46 22.83
C TRP A 246 -10.05 3.96 21.71
N VAL A 247 -10.44 2.69 21.75
CA VAL A 247 -11.41 2.11 20.81
C VAL A 247 -12.46 1.33 21.57
N SER A 248 -13.73 1.74 21.43
CA SER A 248 -14.88 0.92 21.82
C SER A 248 -15.30 0.04 20.65
N VAL A 249 -15.39 -1.25 20.86
CA VAL A 249 -15.92 -2.19 19.86
C VAL A 249 -17.39 -2.43 20.16
N GLY A 250 -18.28 -1.70 19.49
CA GLY A 250 -19.73 -1.84 19.63
C GLY A 250 -20.25 -3.15 19.02
N ILE A 251 -21.38 -3.61 19.56
CA ILE A 251 -22.02 -4.88 19.17
C ILE A 251 -23.28 -4.71 18.32
N ASP A 252 -23.82 -3.50 18.27
CA ASP A 252 -25.15 -3.21 17.76
C ASP A 252 -25.10 -2.25 16.56
N HIS A 253 -25.18 -0.95 16.77
CA HIS A 253 -25.28 0.06 15.73
C HIS A 253 -24.26 1.18 15.91
N ASP A 254 -23.84 1.73 14.77
CA ASP A 254 -23.01 2.92 14.70
C ASP A 254 -23.91 4.16 14.82
N THR A 255 -24.03 4.66 16.02
CA THR A 255 -24.91 5.79 16.36
C THR A 255 -24.13 6.92 17.04
N ALA A 256 -24.75 8.11 17.11
CA ALA A 256 -24.21 9.23 17.84
C ALA A 256 -23.96 8.91 19.33
N GLN A 257 -24.80 8.05 19.91
CA GLN A 257 -24.66 7.63 21.30
C GLN A 257 -23.41 6.76 21.51
N LEU A 258 -23.15 5.78 20.62
CA LEU A 258 -21.91 4.99 20.65
C LEU A 258 -20.68 5.91 20.54
N ALA A 259 -20.75 6.90 19.63
CA ALA A 259 -19.65 7.83 19.41
C ALA A 259 -19.35 8.66 20.67
N VAL A 260 -20.37 9.20 21.32
CA VAL A 260 -20.22 10.01 22.54
C VAL A 260 -19.84 9.16 23.74
N GLU A 261 -20.38 7.95 23.86
CA GLU A 261 -19.96 7.01 24.93
C GLU A 261 -18.50 6.63 24.79
N THR A 262 -18.02 6.46 23.56
CA THR A 262 -16.57 6.20 23.33
C THR A 262 -15.69 7.40 23.74
N LEU A 263 -16.14 8.63 23.49
CA LEU A 263 -15.49 9.84 23.99
C LEU A 263 -15.48 9.89 25.51
N ARG A 264 -16.60 9.54 26.17
CA ARG A 264 -16.74 9.45 27.63
C ARG A 264 -15.73 8.49 28.21
N ARG A 265 -15.65 7.26 27.67
CA ARG A 265 -14.72 6.22 28.12
C ARG A 265 -13.28 6.66 27.91
N TRP A 266 -12.93 7.23 26.74
CA TRP A 266 -11.61 7.80 26.51
C TRP A 266 -11.25 8.82 27.59
N TRP A 267 -12.15 9.74 27.90
CA TRP A 267 -11.90 10.75 28.92
C TRP A 267 -11.64 10.15 30.29
N HIS A 268 -12.49 9.27 30.76
CA HIS A 268 -12.36 8.66 32.09
C HIS A 268 -11.14 7.73 32.21
N HIS A 269 -10.84 6.94 31.21
CA HIS A 269 -9.74 5.98 31.25
C HIS A 269 -8.38 6.60 30.95
N MET A 270 -8.31 7.63 30.10
CA MET A 270 -7.07 8.17 29.57
C MET A 270 -6.98 9.69 29.72
N GLY A 271 -7.98 10.43 29.19
CA GLY A 271 -7.91 11.87 29.01
C GLY A 271 -7.76 12.64 30.31
N ALA A 272 -8.57 12.36 31.32
CA ALA A 272 -8.54 13.06 32.61
C ALA A 272 -7.18 12.97 33.32
N ARG A 273 -6.51 11.83 33.18
CA ARG A 273 -5.16 11.61 33.74
C ARG A 273 -4.08 12.39 32.99
N VAL A 274 -4.19 12.46 31.66
CA VAL A 274 -3.22 13.18 30.81
C VAL A 274 -3.42 14.68 30.90
N TYR A 275 -4.67 15.14 31.04
CA TYR A 275 -5.05 16.55 31.04
C TYR A 275 -5.80 16.96 32.33
N PRO A 276 -5.17 16.86 33.50
CA PRO A 276 -5.87 17.12 34.78
C PRO A 276 -6.33 18.57 34.97
N LYS A 277 -5.82 19.50 34.16
CA LYS A 277 -6.18 20.93 34.18
C LYS A 277 -6.99 21.36 32.97
N ALA A 278 -7.48 20.41 32.18
CA ALA A 278 -8.29 20.74 31.01
C ALA A 278 -9.58 21.46 31.38
N LYS A 279 -9.94 22.44 30.57
CA LYS A 279 -11.23 23.16 30.63
C LYS A 279 -12.00 23.06 29.33
N GLU A 280 -11.31 22.60 28.30
CA GLU A 280 -11.81 22.51 26.93
C GLU A 280 -11.36 21.22 26.28
N LEU A 281 -12.17 20.71 25.38
CA LEU A 281 -11.84 19.57 24.50
C LEU A 281 -12.15 19.97 23.06
N LEU A 282 -11.21 19.74 22.15
CA LEU A 282 -11.43 19.88 20.71
C LEU A 282 -11.60 18.49 20.09
N VAL A 283 -12.72 18.28 19.43
CA VAL A 283 -13.03 17.07 18.64
C VAL A 283 -12.93 17.41 17.16
N THR A 284 -12.14 16.69 16.41
CA THR A 284 -12.13 16.74 14.94
C THR A 284 -12.78 15.48 14.40
N ALA A 285 -13.74 15.63 13.50
CA ALA A 285 -14.60 14.54 13.02
C ALA A 285 -14.91 14.71 11.53
N ASP A 286 -15.33 13.63 10.88
CA ASP A 286 -15.88 13.71 9.53
C ASP A 286 -17.25 14.41 9.52
N ALA A 287 -17.63 14.98 8.38
CA ALA A 287 -18.90 15.71 8.25
C ALA A 287 -20.13 14.79 8.19
N GLY A 288 -19.93 13.49 8.02
CA GLY A 288 -20.99 12.49 7.88
C GLY A 288 -20.97 11.42 8.97
N GLY A 289 -21.85 10.43 8.87
CA GLY A 289 -21.91 9.32 9.82
C GLY A 289 -22.52 9.67 11.17
N SER A 290 -22.19 8.89 12.18
CA SER A 290 -22.71 9.01 13.56
C SER A 290 -22.26 10.29 14.27
N ASN A 291 -21.14 10.82 13.90
CA ASN A 291 -20.50 12.03 14.43
C ASN A 291 -20.59 13.24 13.49
N GLY A 292 -21.47 13.17 12.48
CA GLY A 292 -21.68 14.27 11.53
C GLY A 292 -22.37 15.50 12.15
N TYR A 293 -22.28 16.62 11.46
CA TYR A 293 -22.89 17.90 11.95
C TYR A 293 -24.42 17.93 11.89
N ARG A 294 -25.04 17.11 11.02
CA ARG A 294 -26.51 17.10 10.83
C ARG A 294 -27.30 16.42 11.93
N PRO A 295 -26.89 15.24 12.48
CA PRO A 295 -27.69 14.55 13.49
C PRO A 295 -27.89 15.39 14.76
N ARG A 296 -29.16 15.66 15.11
CA ARG A 296 -29.53 16.37 16.36
C ARG A 296 -29.07 15.58 17.58
N LEU A 297 -29.21 14.25 17.54
CA LEU A 297 -28.79 13.35 18.61
C LEU A 297 -27.31 13.50 18.98
N TRP A 298 -26.43 13.73 17.99
CA TRP A 298 -25.02 14.02 18.24
C TRP A 298 -24.82 15.27 19.11
N LYS A 299 -25.59 16.33 18.83
CA LYS A 299 -25.49 17.59 19.56
C LYS A 299 -26.01 17.45 21.01
N VAL A 300 -27.13 16.74 21.20
CA VAL A 300 -27.70 16.46 22.55
C VAL A 300 -26.75 15.61 23.37
N ALA A 301 -26.31 14.49 22.82
CA ALA A 301 -25.39 13.58 23.52
C ALA A 301 -24.02 14.25 23.86
N LEU A 302 -23.51 15.14 22.99
CA LEU A 302 -22.31 15.93 23.31
C LEU A 302 -22.55 16.95 24.44
N GLN A 303 -23.74 17.55 24.52
CA GLN A 303 -24.09 18.43 25.65
C GLN A 303 -24.11 17.65 26.96
N GLU A 304 -24.70 16.47 26.97
CA GLU A 304 -24.70 15.58 28.13
C GLU A 304 -23.27 15.19 28.54
N LEU A 305 -22.43 14.87 27.58
CA LEU A 305 -21.01 14.59 27.86
C LEU A 305 -20.32 15.82 28.43
N ALA A 306 -20.51 17.01 27.86
CA ALA A 306 -19.88 18.24 28.31
C ALA A 306 -20.25 18.59 29.77
N ASP A 307 -21.52 18.35 30.12
CA ASP A 307 -22.04 18.57 31.50
C ASP A 307 -21.46 17.51 32.47
N ASP A 308 -21.34 16.27 32.04
CA ASP A 308 -20.79 15.16 32.83
C ASP A 308 -19.29 15.34 33.13
N ILE A 309 -18.47 15.64 32.13
CA ILE A 309 -17.03 15.77 32.30
C ILE A 309 -16.57 17.19 32.69
N GLY A 310 -17.47 18.15 32.71
CA GLY A 310 -17.19 19.54 33.08
C GLY A 310 -16.29 20.30 32.08
N LEU A 311 -16.27 19.88 30.82
CA LEU A 311 -15.45 20.51 29.78
C LEU A 311 -16.32 21.19 28.72
N ARG A 312 -15.83 22.32 28.20
CA ARG A 312 -16.38 22.92 26.99
C ARG A 312 -15.90 22.12 25.78
N ILE A 313 -16.80 21.51 25.04
CA ILE A 313 -16.48 20.72 23.86
C ILE A 313 -16.63 21.59 22.61
N SER A 314 -15.56 21.68 21.81
CA SER A 314 -15.59 22.29 20.49
C SER A 314 -15.48 21.19 19.44
N VAL A 315 -16.29 21.26 18.37
CA VAL A 315 -16.27 20.26 17.30
C VAL A 315 -15.93 20.95 15.99
N CYS A 316 -14.95 20.43 15.28
CA CYS A 316 -14.61 20.83 13.92
C CYS A 316 -14.84 19.65 12.98
N HIS A 317 -15.71 19.84 11.99
CA HIS A 317 -15.96 18.84 10.96
C HIS A 317 -15.09 19.11 9.73
N PHE A 318 -14.48 18.05 9.21
CA PHE A 318 -13.76 18.13 7.94
C PHE A 318 -14.72 18.36 6.77
N PRO A 319 -14.27 19.01 5.68
CA PRO A 319 -15.09 19.17 4.49
C PRO A 319 -15.60 17.84 3.97
N PRO A 320 -16.83 17.76 3.43
CA PRO A 320 -17.38 16.52 2.89
C PRO A 320 -16.48 15.87 1.84
N GLY A 321 -16.35 14.54 1.89
CA GLY A 321 -15.50 13.78 0.96
C GLY A 321 -14.00 13.81 1.27
N THR A 322 -13.61 14.30 2.43
CA THR A 322 -12.20 14.45 2.83
C THR A 322 -11.77 13.55 3.99
N SER A 323 -12.51 12.47 4.25
CA SER A 323 -12.22 11.51 5.33
C SER A 323 -10.79 11.00 5.34
N LYS A 324 -10.16 10.86 4.17
CA LYS A 324 -8.75 10.49 4.05
C LYS A 324 -7.78 11.47 4.74
N TRP A 325 -8.23 12.70 5.08
CA TRP A 325 -7.45 13.71 5.78
C TRP A 325 -7.67 13.69 7.29
N ASN A 326 -8.67 12.93 7.76
CA ASN A 326 -8.88 12.74 9.18
C ASN A 326 -7.68 12.01 9.80
N LYS A 327 -7.10 12.60 10.85
CA LYS A 327 -5.83 12.12 11.44
C LYS A 327 -5.93 10.68 11.96
N ILE A 328 -7.07 10.30 12.51
CA ILE A 328 -7.29 8.96 13.04
C ILE A 328 -7.08 7.86 11.98
N GLU A 329 -7.44 8.11 10.70
CA GLU A 329 -7.27 7.16 9.61
C GLU A 329 -5.79 6.80 9.38
N HIS A 330 -4.91 7.80 9.39
CA HIS A 330 -3.50 7.62 9.08
C HIS A 330 -2.61 7.36 10.28
N ARG A 331 -3.09 7.72 11.48
CA ARG A 331 -2.30 7.60 12.70
C ARG A 331 -2.68 6.40 13.56
N MET A 332 -3.86 5.84 13.36
CA MET A 332 -4.37 4.72 14.15
C MET A 332 -4.97 3.61 13.28
N PHE A 333 -6.02 3.88 12.50
CA PHE A 333 -6.76 2.82 11.78
C PHE A 333 -5.92 2.08 10.75
N CYS A 334 -4.98 2.74 10.06
CA CYS A 334 -4.06 2.05 9.16
C CYS A 334 -3.22 1.00 9.91
N HIS A 335 -2.73 1.31 11.11
CA HIS A 335 -1.92 0.39 11.92
C HIS A 335 -2.75 -0.75 12.49
N ILE A 336 -3.99 -0.50 12.90
CA ILE A 336 -4.93 -1.57 13.28
C ILE A 336 -5.15 -2.51 12.08
N THR A 337 -5.37 -1.95 10.89
CA THR A 337 -5.56 -2.74 9.67
C THR A 337 -4.32 -3.57 9.34
N GLU A 338 -3.13 -3.05 9.54
CA GLU A 338 -1.88 -3.81 9.36
C GLU A 338 -1.75 -4.93 10.40
N ASN A 339 -2.10 -4.66 11.65
CA ASN A 339 -1.96 -5.63 12.75
C ASN A 339 -2.87 -6.85 12.63
N TRP A 340 -4.02 -6.72 11.99
CA TRP A 340 -4.93 -7.85 11.80
C TRP A 340 -4.98 -8.42 10.38
N ARG A 341 -4.06 -7.99 9.51
CA ARG A 341 -3.95 -8.54 8.14
C ARG A 341 -3.67 -10.04 8.18
N GLY A 342 -4.45 -10.78 7.38
CA GLY A 342 -4.30 -12.24 7.31
C GLY A 342 -4.95 -13.02 8.44
N LYS A 343 -5.42 -12.38 9.52
CA LYS A 343 -6.10 -13.04 10.65
C LYS A 343 -7.62 -13.05 10.47
N PRO A 344 -8.28 -14.20 10.55
CA PRO A 344 -9.73 -14.26 10.63
C PRO A 344 -10.25 -13.60 11.92
N LEU A 345 -11.27 -12.76 11.80
CA LEU A 345 -11.87 -12.05 12.94
C LEU A 345 -13.03 -12.89 13.53
N VAL A 346 -12.69 -14.01 14.12
CA VAL A 346 -13.65 -15.05 14.54
C VAL A 346 -14.54 -14.67 15.74
N SER A 347 -14.16 -13.64 16.50
CA SER A 347 -14.95 -13.15 17.63
C SER A 347 -14.66 -11.68 17.95
N ARG A 348 -15.56 -11.04 18.71
CA ARG A 348 -15.34 -9.67 19.22
C ARG A 348 -14.11 -9.57 20.11
N ALA A 349 -13.85 -10.61 20.91
CA ALA A 349 -12.65 -10.67 21.76
C ALA A 349 -11.36 -10.64 20.91
N VAL A 350 -11.31 -11.35 19.79
CA VAL A 350 -10.18 -11.31 18.85
C VAL A 350 -10.00 -9.90 18.28
N ILE A 351 -11.08 -9.22 17.89
CA ILE A 351 -11.05 -7.84 17.38
C ILE A 351 -10.46 -6.90 18.46
N VAL A 352 -10.98 -6.95 19.69
CA VAL A 352 -10.52 -6.12 20.81
C VAL A 352 -9.02 -6.36 21.09
N ASN A 353 -8.61 -7.62 21.15
CA ASN A 353 -7.21 -7.98 21.43
C ASN A 353 -6.26 -7.51 20.33
N LEU A 354 -6.64 -7.69 19.05
CA LEU A 354 -5.83 -7.22 17.92
C LEU A 354 -5.73 -5.69 17.87
N ILE A 355 -6.81 -4.97 18.20
CA ILE A 355 -6.78 -3.51 18.33
C ILE A 355 -5.84 -3.11 19.49
N GLY A 356 -6.04 -3.65 20.67
CA GLY A 356 -5.25 -3.31 21.86
C GLY A 356 -3.77 -3.68 21.78
N SER A 357 -3.42 -4.70 20.99
CA SER A 357 -2.03 -5.10 20.76
C SER A 357 -1.31 -4.26 19.68
N THR A 358 -2.01 -3.37 19.00
CA THR A 358 -1.44 -2.53 17.95
C THR A 358 -0.44 -1.52 18.53
N LYS A 359 0.80 -1.58 18.05
CA LYS A 359 1.89 -0.68 18.45
C LYS A 359 2.65 -0.19 17.22
N THR A 360 3.25 0.99 17.30
CA THR A 360 4.10 1.54 16.25
C THR A 360 5.45 1.95 16.79
N ARG A 361 6.44 2.10 15.90
CA ARG A 361 7.75 2.63 16.28
C ARG A 361 7.67 4.08 16.78
N THR A 362 6.63 4.81 16.41
CA THR A 362 6.40 6.20 16.85
C THR A 362 5.72 6.29 18.21
N GLY A 363 5.52 5.17 18.90
CA GLY A 363 5.01 5.13 20.27
C GLY A 363 3.48 5.15 20.39
N LEU A 364 2.73 4.91 19.30
CA LEU A 364 1.27 4.75 19.40
C LEU A 364 0.94 3.60 20.36
N THR A 365 0.04 3.86 21.31
CA THR A 365 -0.57 2.86 22.16
C THR A 365 -2.09 2.97 22.09
N ILE A 366 -2.76 1.83 22.01
CA ILE A 366 -4.22 1.77 21.91
C ILE A 366 -4.76 0.95 23.07
N GLN A 367 -5.76 1.48 23.77
CA GLN A 367 -6.61 0.71 24.68
C GLN A 367 -7.92 0.40 23.94
N ALA A 368 -8.41 -0.82 24.08
CA ALA A 368 -9.64 -1.25 23.42
C ALA A 368 -10.52 -2.05 24.36
N GLU A 369 -11.80 -1.84 24.27
CA GLU A 369 -12.80 -2.53 25.07
C GLU A 369 -14.04 -2.90 24.25
N LEU A 370 -14.68 -4.00 24.65
CA LEU A 370 -15.98 -4.37 24.10
C LEU A 370 -17.04 -3.49 24.74
N ASP A 371 -17.84 -2.81 23.91
CA ASP A 371 -19.02 -2.10 24.38
C ASP A 371 -20.26 -2.98 24.16
N VAL A 372 -20.78 -3.48 25.27
CA VAL A 372 -21.94 -4.37 25.28
C VAL A 372 -23.28 -3.63 25.35
N ASN A 373 -23.26 -2.29 25.42
CA ASN A 373 -24.45 -1.50 25.39
C ASN A 373 -25.15 -1.57 24.04
N THR A 374 -26.45 -1.41 24.04
CA THR A 374 -27.26 -1.31 22.83
C THR A 374 -27.61 0.15 22.55
N TYR A 375 -27.48 0.51 21.27
CA TYR A 375 -27.67 1.88 20.80
C TYR A 375 -28.74 1.88 19.70
N PRO A 376 -30.04 2.07 20.05
CA PRO A 376 -31.11 1.97 19.08
C PRO A 376 -30.98 3.04 17.99
N ILE A 377 -31.34 2.64 16.77
CA ILE A 377 -31.43 3.55 15.63
C ILE A 377 -32.77 4.25 15.57
N GLY A 378 -32.88 5.37 14.84
CA GLY A 378 -34.14 6.05 14.58
C GLY A 378 -34.65 6.95 15.71
N ILE A 379 -33.80 7.24 16.71
CA ILE A 379 -34.13 8.20 17.77
C ILE A 379 -34.34 9.57 17.13
N LYS A 380 -35.52 10.13 17.37
CA LYS A 380 -35.90 11.49 16.95
C LYS A 380 -35.72 12.44 18.13
N VAL A 381 -34.97 13.50 17.91
CA VAL A 381 -34.77 14.60 18.86
C VAL A 381 -35.75 15.71 18.49
N SER A 382 -36.57 16.12 19.43
CA SER A 382 -37.56 17.21 19.27
C SER A 382 -36.89 18.58 19.20
N ASP A 383 -37.64 19.62 18.85
CA ASP A 383 -37.11 20.99 18.85
C ASP A 383 -36.90 21.48 20.29
N GLU A 384 -37.71 21.05 21.23
CA GLU A 384 -37.59 21.35 22.66
C GLU A 384 -36.29 20.73 23.23
N GLU A 385 -36.02 19.45 22.93
CA GLU A 385 -34.80 18.78 23.35
C GLU A 385 -33.55 19.45 22.71
N LEU A 386 -33.63 19.82 21.45
CA LEU A 386 -32.50 20.50 20.80
C LEU A 386 -32.27 21.91 21.39
N ALA A 387 -33.32 22.58 21.82
CA ALA A 387 -33.22 23.91 22.45
C ALA A 387 -32.50 23.88 23.82
N THR A 388 -32.40 22.73 24.47
CA THR A 388 -31.60 22.57 25.70
C THR A 388 -30.09 22.61 25.45
N VAL A 389 -29.66 22.38 24.22
CA VAL A 389 -28.23 22.35 23.85
C VAL A 389 -27.69 23.77 23.81
N ARG A 390 -26.69 24.03 24.64
CA ARG A 390 -26.00 25.34 24.73
C ARG A 390 -24.94 25.48 23.62
N ILE A 391 -25.39 25.43 22.36
CA ILE A 391 -24.50 25.46 21.20
C ILE A 391 -24.14 26.89 20.79
N LYS A 392 -22.85 27.15 20.59
CA LYS A 392 -22.34 28.37 19.99
C LYS A 392 -21.77 28.06 18.63
N LYS A 393 -22.44 28.51 17.60
CA LYS A 393 -21.95 28.36 16.23
C LYS A 393 -20.76 29.26 15.96
N ASP A 394 -19.77 28.76 15.24
CA ASP A 394 -18.65 29.59 14.74
C ASP A 394 -19.16 30.52 13.63
N LYS A 395 -18.45 31.64 13.42
CA LYS A 395 -18.78 32.60 12.34
C LYS A 395 -18.42 32.02 10.97
N PHE A 396 -17.44 31.15 10.92
CA PHE A 396 -16.95 30.52 9.70
C PHE A 396 -17.49 29.08 9.62
N HIS A 397 -18.46 28.83 8.72
CA HIS A 397 -19.13 27.54 8.55
C HIS A 397 -19.63 26.91 9.86
N GLY A 398 -20.27 27.69 10.70
CA GLY A 398 -20.81 27.26 11.99
C GLY A 398 -22.23 26.70 11.89
N ASP A 399 -22.45 25.62 11.18
CA ASP A 399 -23.75 24.96 11.00
C ASP A 399 -24.20 24.10 12.20
#